data_a39fbebdfb22bde3356e4b76a4efd236
#
_entry.id   a39fbebdfb22bde3356e4b76a4efd236
#
_cell.length_a   1.000
_cell.length_b   1.000
_cell.length_c   1.000
_cell.angle_alpha   90.00
_cell.angle_beta   90.00
_cell.angle_gamma   90.00
#
_symmetry.space_group_name_H-M   'P 1'
#
loop_
_entity.id
_entity.type
_entity.pdbx_description
1 polymer ?
#
loop_
_entity_poly.entity_id
_entity_poly.type
_entity_poly.pdbx_seq_one_letter_code
_entity_poly.pdbx_strand_id
1 'polypeptide(L)'
;MADVFDLLEHEWARLRGDRTARRRLRDVCAAAGGARSLADVERYVRSAGPQDADRVLLALVRRAVAGDGLAARVLLQLLLPGTRALARRWWALGDADERAAAVAAVYHRIRRYPLARRPGRVAANILLDAATELRRAVPKLVALPAADPAAEVRAVPARPDDGPDHPALELTELLRDAVAAGVVGREDAELIARSRIGGQRVADIAAHRGLRPRTLWARRQRAESALVALAAS
;
A
#
# COMPACT_ATOMS: atom_id res chain seq x y z
N MET A 1 -15.55 -14.91 -7.37
CA MET A 1 -15.37 -13.70 -8.21
C MET A 1 -13.87 -13.47 -8.34
N ALA A 2 -13.31 -13.25 -9.53
CA ALA A 2 -11.86 -13.05 -9.68
C ALA A 2 -11.45 -11.75 -8.97
N ASP A 3 -10.30 -11.79 -8.27
CA ASP A 3 -9.72 -10.62 -7.60
C ASP A 3 -9.30 -9.57 -8.65
N VAL A 4 -9.48 -8.29 -8.35
CA VAL A 4 -9.05 -7.19 -9.22
C VAL A 4 -7.55 -7.25 -9.52
N PHE A 5 -6.73 -7.66 -8.57
CA PHE A 5 -5.29 -7.82 -8.79
C PHE A 5 -4.97 -8.97 -9.75
N ASP A 6 -5.70 -10.09 -9.66
CA ASP A 6 -5.54 -11.23 -10.57
C ASP A 6 -5.95 -10.86 -11.98
N LEU A 7 -7.03 -10.08 -12.14
CA LEU A 7 -7.47 -9.56 -13.44
C LEU A 7 -6.39 -8.65 -14.06
N LEU A 8 -5.80 -7.76 -13.27
CA LEU A 8 -4.72 -6.87 -13.71
C LEU A 8 -3.46 -7.64 -14.11
N GLU A 9 -3.08 -8.67 -13.36
CA GLU A 9 -1.93 -9.52 -13.70
C GLU A 9 -2.19 -10.34 -14.98
N HIS A 10 -3.40 -10.87 -15.13
CA HIS A 10 -3.76 -11.61 -16.35
C HIS A 10 -3.74 -10.72 -17.60
N GLU A 11 -4.27 -9.50 -17.51
CA GLU A 11 -4.16 -8.51 -18.58
C GLU A 11 -2.71 -8.13 -18.87
N TRP A 12 -1.90 -7.93 -17.81
CA TRP A 12 -0.49 -7.61 -17.94
C TRP A 12 0.31 -8.70 -18.63
N ALA A 13 0.02 -9.98 -18.36
CA ALA A 13 0.67 -11.10 -19.02
C ALA A 13 0.51 -11.04 -20.55
N ARG A 14 -0.59 -10.48 -21.07
CA ARG A 14 -0.81 -10.25 -22.50
C ARG A 14 -0.12 -8.98 -23.00
N LEU A 15 -0.18 -7.88 -22.22
CA LEU A 15 0.36 -6.58 -22.62
C LEU A 15 1.89 -6.54 -22.63
N ARG A 16 2.54 -7.20 -21.67
CA ARG A 16 4.00 -7.09 -21.45
C ARG A 16 4.85 -7.45 -22.65
N GLY A 17 4.36 -8.35 -23.53
CA GLY A 17 5.03 -8.79 -24.77
C GLY A 17 4.48 -8.13 -26.04
N ASP A 18 3.43 -7.32 -25.96
CA ASP A 18 2.77 -6.75 -27.13
C ASP A 18 3.67 -5.74 -27.86
N ARG A 19 3.96 -6.04 -29.12
CA ARG A 19 4.77 -5.19 -30.00
C ARG A 19 4.07 -3.86 -30.32
N THR A 20 2.76 -3.84 -30.40
CA THR A 20 1.98 -2.63 -30.68
C THR A 20 2.00 -1.70 -29.47
N ALA A 21 1.79 -2.24 -28.28
CA ALA A 21 1.90 -1.49 -27.03
C ALA A 21 3.31 -0.88 -26.88
N ARG A 22 4.37 -1.66 -27.16
CA ARG A 22 5.75 -1.17 -27.17
C ARG A 22 5.96 -0.02 -28.16
N ARG A 23 5.44 -0.13 -29.40
CA ARG A 23 5.57 0.94 -30.42
C ARG A 23 4.90 2.23 -29.95
N ARG A 24 3.73 2.12 -29.34
CA ARG A 24 2.99 3.26 -28.78
C ARG A 24 3.75 3.95 -27.65
N LEU A 25 4.51 3.21 -26.82
CA LEU A 25 5.29 3.71 -25.70
C LEU A 25 6.81 3.73 -26.00
N ARG A 26 7.17 4.06 -27.23
CA ARG A 26 8.59 4.08 -27.69
C ARG A 26 9.47 5.01 -26.85
N ASP A 27 8.97 6.17 -26.49
CA ASP A 27 9.62 7.17 -25.64
C ASP A 27 9.86 6.64 -24.22
N VAL A 28 8.90 5.92 -23.66
CA VAL A 28 9.03 5.25 -22.36
C VAL A 28 10.07 4.14 -22.41
N CYS A 29 10.06 3.34 -23.49
CA CYS A 29 11.06 2.29 -23.71
C CYS A 29 12.48 2.89 -23.86
N ALA A 30 12.61 4.02 -24.53
CA ALA A 30 13.88 4.76 -24.64
C ALA A 30 14.35 5.25 -23.27
N ALA A 31 13.47 5.82 -22.45
CA ALA A 31 13.76 6.26 -21.08
C ALA A 31 14.19 5.07 -20.17
N ALA A 32 13.74 3.86 -20.47
CA ALA A 32 14.12 2.62 -19.80
C ALA A 32 15.32 1.91 -20.48
N GLY A 33 16.31 2.67 -20.94
CA GLY A 33 17.54 2.13 -21.50
C GLY A 33 17.37 1.38 -22.85
N GLY A 34 16.32 1.73 -23.63
CA GLY A 34 16.04 1.06 -24.90
C GLY A 34 15.32 -0.28 -24.75
N ALA A 35 14.49 -0.43 -23.74
CA ALA A 35 13.69 -1.63 -23.45
C ALA A 35 13.03 -2.21 -24.71
N ARG A 36 13.11 -3.53 -24.88
CA ARG A 36 12.55 -4.25 -26.05
C ARG A 36 11.11 -4.71 -25.87
N SER A 37 10.60 -4.65 -24.64
CA SER A 37 9.25 -5.01 -24.26
C SER A 37 8.79 -4.21 -23.04
N LEU A 38 7.51 -4.23 -22.71
CA LEU A 38 7.01 -3.62 -21.47
C LEU A 38 7.47 -4.42 -20.23
N ALA A 39 7.75 -5.71 -20.38
CA ALA A 39 8.39 -6.51 -19.34
C ALA A 39 9.82 -6.01 -19.02
N ASP A 40 10.56 -5.55 -20.04
CA ASP A 40 11.89 -4.96 -19.79
C ASP A 40 11.79 -3.59 -19.11
N VAL A 41 10.76 -2.79 -19.43
CA VAL A 41 10.47 -1.53 -18.72
C VAL A 41 10.19 -1.82 -17.24
N GLU A 42 9.38 -2.82 -16.95
CA GLU A 42 9.07 -3.23 -15.57
C GLU A 42 10.33 -3.68 -14.82
N ARG A 43 11.16 -4.52 -15.45
CA ARG A 43 12.43 -4.99 -14.88
C ARG A 43 13.38 -3.83 -14.63
N TYR A 44 13.52 -2.92 -15.60
CA TYR A 44 14.36 -1.74 -15.47
C TYR A 44 13.96 -0.88 -14.27
N VAL A 45 12.67 -0.54 -14.14
CA VAL A 45 12.17 0.29 -13.03
C VAL A 45 12.39 -0.36 -11.67
N ARG A 46 12.33 -1.70 -11.59
CA ARG A 46 12.58 -2.43 -10.34
C ARG A 46 14.07 -2.47 -9.94
N SER A 47 14.98 -2.47 -10.91
CA SER A 47 16.42 -2.59 -10.67
C SER A 47 17.19 -1.27 -10.73
N ALA A 48 16.59 -0.24 -11.33
CA ALA A 48 17.23 1.08 -11.50
C ALA A 48 17.28 1.86 -10.18
N GLY A 49 18.24 2.77 -10.10
CA GLY A 49 18.27 3.75 -9.03
C GLY A 49 17.04 4.67 -9.04
N PRO A 50 16.72 5.32 -7.89
CA PRO A 50 15.50 6.11 -7.74
C PRO A 50 15.30 7.19 -8.82
N GLN A 51 16.36 7.85 -9.27
CA GLN A 51 16.31 8.90 -10.30
C GLN A 51 15.96 8.34 -11.67
N ASP A 52 16.55 7.20 -12.05
CA ASP A 52 16.34 6.56 -13.34
C ASP A 52 14.94 5.93 -13.43
N ALA A 53 14.53 5.27 -12.36
CA ALA A 53 13.16 4.79 -12.24
C ALA A 53 12.14 5.93 -12.36
N ASP A 54 12.37 7.04 -11.67
CA ASP A 54 11.49 8.20 -11.68
C ASP A 54 11.39 8.86 -13.07
N ARG A 55 12.49 8.85 -13.86
CA ARG A 55 12.47 9.31 -15.26
C ARG A 55 11.50 8.53 -16.13
N VAL A 56 11.46 7.21 -15.98
CA VAL A 56 10.53 6.33 -16.70
C VAL A 56 9.09 6.57 -16.24
N LEU A 57 8.87 6.66 -14.92
CA LEU A 57 7.55 6.94 -14.35
C LEU A 57 7.04 8.32 -14.77
N LEU A 58 7.92 9.32 -14.87
CA LEU A 58 7.57 10.65 -15.35
C LEU A 58 7.15 10.65 -16.82
N ALA A 59 7.82 9.86 -17.68
CA ALA A 59 7.43 9.70 -19.08
C ALA A 59 6.02 9.07 -19.18
N LEU A 60 5.75 8.04 -18.39
CA LEU A 60 4.44 7.38 -18.33
C LEU A 60 3.34 8.33 -17.84
N VAL A 61 3.58 9.03 -16.73
CA VAL A 61 2.55 9.89 -16.15
C VAL A 61 2.21 11.10 -17.05
N ARG A 62 3.19 11.64 -17.78
CA ARG A 62 2.94 12.71 -18.77
C ARG A 62 1.93 12.24 -19.82
N ARG A 63 2.11 11.05 -20.35
CA ARG A 63 1.19 10.46 -21.33
C ARG A 63 -0.16 10.13 -20.72
N ALA A 64 -0.16 9.57 -19.51
CA ALA A 64 -1.39 9.24 -18.80
C ALA A 64 -2.26 10.47 -18.56
N VAL A 65 -1.68 11.58 -18.10
CA VAL A 65 -2.39 12.86 -17.91
C VAL A 65 -2.89 13.42 -19.24
N ALA A 66 -2.13 13.24 -20.34
CA ALA A 66 -2.55 13.64 -21.70
C ALA A 66 -3.62 12.73 -22.32
N GLY A 67 -4.13 11.71 -21.60
CA GLY A 67 -5.23 10.87 -22.07
C GLY A 67 -4.83 9.45 -22.51
N ASP A 68 -3.54 9.11 -22.55
CA ASP A 68 -3.10 7.77 -22.96
C ASP A 68 -3.43 6.71 -21.89
N GLY A 69 -4.49 5.92 -22.16
CA GLY A 69 -4.93 4.85 -21.26
C GLY A 69 -3.92 3.71 -21.15
N LEU A 70 -3.13 3.43 -22.21
CA LEU A 70 -2.08 2.41 -22.15
C LEU A 70 -0.95 2.84 -21.20
N ALA A 71 -0.51 4.10 -21.28
CA ALA A 71 0.50 4.62 -20.36
C ALA A 71 0.01 4.61 -18.91
N ALA A 72 -1.27 4.97 -18.67
CA ALA A 72 -1.89 4.89 -17.35
C ALA A 72 -1.92 3.44 -16.84
N ARG A 73 -2.26 2.47 -17.69
CA ARG A 73 -2.30 1.05 -17.33
C ARG A 73 -0.92 0.49 -17.00
N VAL A 74 0.10 0.85 -17.80
CA VAL A 74 1.49 0.45 -17.53
C VAL A 74 1.98 1.06 -16.22
N LEU A 75 1.71 2.33 -16.00
CA LEU A 75 2.09 3.01 -14.74
C LEU A 75 1.41 2.36 -13.53
N LEU A 76 0.12 2.01 -13.63
CA LEU A 76 -0.58 1.28 -12.58
C LEU A 76 0.09 -0.07 -12.29
N GLN A 77 0.54 -0.81 -13.32
CA GLN A 77 1.27 -2.07 -13.14
C GLN A 77 2.56 -1.89 -12.35
N LEU A 78 3.34 -0.86 -12.70
CA LEU A 78 4.59 -0.56 -11.99
C LEU A 78 4.36 -0.17 -10.52
N LEU A 79 3.19 0.40 -10.22
CA LEU A 79 2.78 0.79 -8.86
C LEU A 79 2.00 -0.32 -8.14
N LEU A 80 1.75 -1.48 -8.77
CA LEU A 80 0.90 -2.53 -8.23
C LEU A 80 1.38 -3.07 -6.87
N PRO A 81 2.69 -3.27 -6.62
CA PRO A 81 3.17 -3.66 -5.29
C PRO A 81 2.78 -2.66 -4.20
N GLY A 82 2.96 -1.35 -4.47
CA GLY A 82 2.52 -0.29 -3.56
C GLY A 82 1.01 -0.20 -3.40
N THR A 83 0.24 -0.47 -4.47
CA THR A 83 -1.22 -0.51 -4.43
C THR A 83 -1.73 -1.68 -3.59
N ARG A 84 -1.10 -2.87 -3.70
CA ARG A 84 -1.39 -4.01 -2.83
C ARG A 84 -1.07 -3.72 -1.37
N ALA A 85 0.06 -3.05 -1.10
CA ALA A 85 0.40 -2.62 0.26
C ALA A 85 -0.60 -1.60 0.83
N LEU A 86 -1.12 -0.68 0.00
CA LEU A 86 -2.20 0.22 0.40
C LEU A 86 -3.48 -0.55 0.73
N ALA A 87 -3.90 -1.49 -0.12
CA ALA A 87 -5.07 -2.30 0.13
C ALA A 87 -4.95 -3.06 1.46
N ARG A 88 -3.84 -3.75 1.69
CA ARG A 88 -3.57 -4.47 2.97
C ARG A 88 -3.57 -3.55 4.18
N ARG A 89 -3.02 -2.34 4.05
CA ARG A 89 -2.90 -1.39 5.15
C ARG A 89 -4.25 -0.84 5.61
N TRP A 90 -5.20 -0.67 4.69
CA TRP A 90 -6.47 -0.04 4.99
C TRP A 90 -7.58 -1.04 5.31
N TRP A 91 -7.44 -2.27 4.84
CA TRP A 91 -8.45 -3.29 4.96
C TRP A 91 -7.83 -4.65 5.35
N ALA A 92 -7.77 -4.87 6.66
CA ALA A 92 -7.24 -6.11 7.21
C ALA A 92 -8.10 -7.35 6.84
N LEU A 93 -9.35 -7.16 6.46
CA LEU A 93 -10.30 -8.21 6.10
C LEU A 93 -10.37 -8.49 4.58
N GLY A 94 -9.79 -7.62 3.75
CA GLY A 94 -9.50 -7.92 2.34
C GLY A 94 -10.70 -8.21 1.47
N ASP A 95 -11.80 -7.45 1.58
CA ASP A 95 -12.93 -7.56 0.66
C ASP A 95 -12.54 -7.18 -0.77
N ALA A 96 -13.20 -7.81 -1.76
CA ALA A 96 -12.97 -7.56 -3.18
C ALA A 96 -13.21 -6.09 -3.56
N ASP A 97 -14.23 -5.47 -2.96
CA ASP A 97 -14.59 -4.06 -3.20
C ASP A 97 -13.52 -3.10 -2.66
N GLU A 98 -12.88 -3.44 -1.57
CA GLU A 98 -11.82 -2.66 -0.95
C GLU A 98 -10.54 -2.67 -1.80
N ARG A 99 -10.19 -3.83 -2.35
CA ARG A 99 -9.08 -3.96 -3.29
C ARG A 99 -9.34 -3.18 -4.58
N ALA A 100 -10.56 -3.23 -5.09
CA ALA A 100 -10.98 -2.43 -6.23
C ALA A 100 -10.91 -0.92 -5.93
N ALA A 101 -11.31 -0.48 -4.74
CA ALA A 101 -11.20 0.90 -4.30
C ALA A 101 -9.74 1.39 -4.25
N ALA A 102 -8.81 0.58 -3.76
CA ALA A 102 -7.38 0.92 -3.76
C ALA A 102 -6.83 1.10 -5.18
N VAL A 103 -7.17 0.19 -6.10
CA VAL A 103 -6.79 0.28 -7.52
C VAL A 103 -7.40 1.54 -8.16
N ALA A 104 -8.69 1.81 -7.92
CA ALA A 104 -9.38 2.98 -8.43
C ALA A 104 -8.76 4.29 -7.93
N ALA A 105 -8.44 4.40 -6.65
CA ALA A 105 -7.77 5.57 -6.07
C ALA A 105 -6.41 5.83 -6.72
N VAL A 106 -5.57 4.80 -6.87
CA VAL A 106 -4.25 4.93 -7.52
C VAL A 106 -4.43 5.31 -8.99
N TYR A 107 -5.33 4.66 -9.73
CA TYR A 107 -5.60 4.99 -11.13
C TYR A 107 -6.10 6.43 -11.30
N HIS A 108 -7.00 6.87 -10.44
CA HIS A 108 -7.49 8.25 -10.43
C HIS A 108 -6.36 9.26 -10.20
N ARG A 109 -5.42 8.98 -9.28
CA ARG A 109 -4.25 9.84 -9.03
C ARG A 109 -3.28 9.85 -10.19
N ILE A 110 -3.08 8.74 -10.89
CA ILE A 110 -2.30 8.67 -12.13
C ILE A 110 -2.87 9.64 -13.17
N ARG A 111 -4.17 9.60 -13.40
CA ARG A 111 -4.87 10.41 -14.42
C ARG A 111 -4.88 11.91 -14.12
N ARG A 112 -4.76 12.28 -12.85
CA ARG A 112 -4.81 13.68 -12.36
C ARG A 112 -3.53 14.15 -11.71
N TYR A 113 -2.42 13.52 -12.04
CA TYR A 113 -1.13 13.86 -11.44
C TYR A 113 -0.72 15.31 -11.77
N PRO A 114 -0.36 16.15 -10.76
CA PRO A 114 -0.04 17.56 -10.95
C PRO A 114 1.41 17.75 -11.41
N LEU A 115 1.71 17.42 -12.68
CA LEU A 115 3.06 17.44 -13.28
C LEU A 115 3.83 18.74 -13.03
N ALA A 116 3.16 19.89 -13.16
CA ALA A 116 3.80 21.21 -13.00
C ALA A 116 4.28 21.45 -11.55
N ARG A 117 3.61 20.86 -10.57
CA ARG A 117 3.92 21.06 -9.14
C ARG A 117 4.84 19.99 -8.55
N ARG A 118 4.89 18.80 -9.18
CA ARG A 118 5.59 17.62 -8.64
C ARG A 118 6.33 16.88 -9.77
N PRO A 119 7.46 17.43 -10.26
CA PRO A 119 8.19 16.85 -11.38
C PRO A 119 9.01 15.61 -11.03
N GLY A 120 9.03 15.16 -9.77
CA GLY A 120 9.79 14.01 -9.30
C GLY A 120 9.07 13.22 -8.22
N ARG A 121 9.65 12.07 -7.82
CA ARG A 121 9.10 11.12 -6.84
C ARG A 121 7.68 10.65 -7.20
N VAL A 122 7.47 10.36 -8.48
CA VAL A 122 6.15 10.08 -9.07
C VAL A 122 5.42 8.96 -8.32
N ALA A 123 6.09 7.81 -8.09
CA ALA A 123 5.50 6.68 -7.39
C ALA A 123 5.05 7.04 -5.98
N ALA A 124 5.94 7.65 -5.20
CA ALA A 124 5.64 8.03 -3.81
C ALA A 124 4.48 9.02 -3.73
N ASN A 125 4.47 10.04 -4.60
CA ASN A 125 3.42 11.05 -4.62
C ASN A 125 2.06 10.44 -4.97
N ILE A 126 1.98 9.57 -5.98
CA ILE A 126 0.73 8.91 -6.37
C ILE A 126 0.20 8.04 -5.24
N LEU A 127 1.05 7.20 -4.64
CA LEU A 127 0.65 6.29 -3.56
C LEU A 127 0.25 7.06 -2.28
N LEU A 128 0.94 8.13 -1.91
CA LEU A 128 0.59 8.97 -0.76
C LEU A 128 -0.72 9.73 -0.97
N ASP A 129 -0.93 10.25 -2.17
CA ASP A 129 -2.18 10.94 -2.50
C ASP A 129 -3.36 9.95 -2.52
N ALA A 130 -3.18 8.74 -3.08
CA ALA A 130 -4.17 7.67 -3.06
C ALA A 130 -4.47 7.22 -1.60
N ALA A 131 -3.44 7.04 -0.77
CA ALA A 131 -3.61 6.74 0.65
C ALA A 131 -4.42 7.83 1.39
N THR A 132 -4.20 9.09 1.02
CA THR A 132 -4.95 10.21 1.61
C THR A 132 -6.41 10.23 1.16
N GLU A 133 -6.67 9.87 -0.10
CA GLU A 133 -8.03 9.74 -0.65
C GLU A 133 -8.79 8.61 0.03
N LEU A 134 -8.20 7.43 0.13
CA LEU A 134 -8.76 6.28 0.84
C LEU A 134 -9.05 6.59 2.31
N ARG A 135 -8.13 7.28 3.00
CA ARG A 135 -8.32 7.70 4.39
C ARG A 135 -9.54 8.59 4.58
N ARG A 136 -9.86 9.43 3.61
CA ARG A 136 -11.04 10.31 3.66
C ARG A 136 -12.33 9.58 3.34
N ALA A 137 -12.25 8.49 2.57
CA ALA A 137 -13.40 7.66 2.22
C ALA A 137 -13.82 6.69 3.35
N VAL A 138 -12.86 6.23 4.16
CA VAL A 138 -13.06 5.26 5.25
C VAL A 138 -13.85 5.77 6.48
N PRO A 139 -13.90 7.07 6.87
CA PRO A 139 -14.62 7.48 8.09
C PRO A 139 -16.11 7.18 8.11
N LYS A 140 -16.71 6.86 6.97
CA LYS A 140 -18.14 6.56 6.87
C LYS A 140 -18.51 5.08 7.09
N LEU A 141 -17.52 4.18 7.07
CA LEU A 141 -17.74 2.73 7.20
C LEU A 141 -17.45 2.18 8.62
N VAL A 142 -16.84 2.96 9.50
CA VAL A 142 -16.47 2.51 10.86
C VAL A 142 -17.51 2.89 11.92
N ALA A 143 -18.71 3.24 11.54
CA ALA A 143 -19.87 3.33 12.44
C ALA A 143 -20.66 2.01 12.44
N LEU A 144 -19.98 0.86 12.58
CA LEU A 144 -20.63 -0.40 12.93
C LEU A 144 -20.56 -0.59 14.44
N PRO A 145 -21.69 -1.06 15.08
CA PRO A 145 -21.70 -1.29 16.50
C PRO A 145 -20.65 -2.33 16.89
N ALA A 146 -20.02 -2.11 18.03
CA ALA A 146 -18.96 -2.94 18.57
C ALA A 146 -19.39 -4.42 18.66
N ALA A 147 -19.04 -5.20 17.64
CA ALA A 147 -18.95 -6.64 17.75
C ALA A 147 -17.67 -6.98 18.53
N ASP A 148 -17.76 -8.00 19.37
CA ASP A 148 -16.71 -8.45 20.30
C ASP A 148 -15.33 -8.52 19.63
N PRO A 149 -14.36 -7.70 20.02
CA PRO A 149 -13.03 -7.66 19.41
C PRO A 149 -12.22 -8.95 19.62
N ALA A 150 -12.69 -9.87 20.48
CA ALA A 150 -12.04 -11.15 20.71
C ALA A 150 -12.32 -12.19 19.61
N ALA A 151 -13.37 -12.00 18.79
CA ALA A 151 -13.71 -12.89 17.70
C ALA A 151 -12.89 -12.58 16.42
N GLU A 152 -12.54 -11.32 16.20
CA GLU A 152 -11.84 -10.87 14.98
C GLU A 152 -10.35 -11.23 14.94
N VAL A 153 -9.68 -11.34 16.09
CA VAL A 153 -8.26 -11.72 16.15
C VAL A 153 -8.04 -13.20 15.80
N ARG A 154 -9.11 -14.02 15.83
CA ARG A 154 -9.02 -15.46 15.65
C ARG A 154 -9.19 -15.95 14.21
N ALA A 155 -9.50 -15.08 13.25
CA ALA A 155 -9.99 -15.46 11.93
C ALA A 155 -9.16 -14.92 10.73
N VAL A 156 -7.85 -14.67 10.87
CA VAL A 156 -6.99 -14.39 9.73
C VAL A 156 -6.21 -15.64 9.34
N PRO A 157 -6.68 -16.44 8.37
CA PRO A 157 -5.84 -17.48 7.79
C PRO A 157 -4.74 -16.77 6.97
N ALA A 158 -3.48 -17.05 7.29
CA ALA A 158 -2.32 -16.68 6.47
C ALA A 158 -2.55 -17.14 5.03
N ARG A 159 -2.39 -16.25 4.05
CA ARG A 159 -2.46 -16.58 2.63
C ARG A 159 -1.09 -17.02 2.11
N PRO A 160 -1.03 -17.97 1.17
CA PRO A 160 0.22 -18.58 0.70
C PRO A 160 1.19 -17.66 -0.06
N ASP A 161 0.82 -16.40 -0.33
CA ASP A 161 1.65 -15.44 -1.08
C ASP A 161 2.38 -14.40 -0.21
N ASP A 162 2.15 -14.44 1.10
CA ASP A 162 2.92 -13.64 2.04
C ASP A 162 4.12 -14.49 2.47
N GLY A 163 5.26 -14.32 1.79
CA GLY A 163 6.50 -14.96 2.21
C GLY A 163 6.79 -14.67 3.69
N PRO A 164 7.55 -15.54 4.38
CA PRO A 164 7.77 -15.49 5.83
C PRO A 164 8.38 -14.17 6.35
N ASP A 165 8.82 -13.29 5.49
CA ASP A 165 9.59 -12.08 5.83
C ASP A 165 8.79 -10.76 5.69
N HIS A 166 7.46 -10.75 5.87
CA HIS A 166 6.72 -9.49 5.78
C HIS A 166 6.67 -8.77 7.14
N PRO A 167 7.31 -7.59 7.34
CA PRO A 167 7.45 -6.91 8.64
C PRO A 167 6.13 -6.66 9.38
N ALA A 168 5.01 -6.54 8.66
CA ALA A 168 3.70 -6.35 9.27
C ALA A 168 3.11 -7.66 9.83
N LEU A 169 3.44 -8.81 9.21
CA LEU A 169 3.04 -10.13 9.72
C LEU A 169 3.87 -10.48 10.95
N GLU A 170 5.19 -10.31 10.88
CA GLU A 170 6.09 -10.51 12.02
C GLU A 170 5.66 -9.66 13.23
N LEU A 171 5.35 -8.36 12.99
CA LEU A 171 4.86 -7.49 14.05
C LEU A 171 3.51 -7.96 14.61
N THR A 172 2.61 -8.48 13.76
CA THR A 172 1.31 -8.99 14.21
C THR A 172 1.45 -10.24 15.05
N GLU A 173 2.34 -11.15 14.67
CA GLU A 173 2.67 -12.36 15.44
C GLU A 173 3.32 -12.01 16.76
N LEU A 174 4.33 -11.14 16.74
CA LEU A 174 5.01 -10.65 17.93
C LEU A 174 4.02 -9.98 18.92
N LEU A 175 3.08 -9.18 18.42
CA LEU A 175 2.05 -8.57 19.26
C LEU A 175 1.11 -9.59 19.87
N ARG A 176 0.74 -10.64 19.12
CA ARG A 176 -0.09 -11.73 19.62
C ARG A 176 0.61 -12.49 20.74
N ASP A 177 1.88 -12.87 20.52
CA ASP A 177 2.68 -13.60 21.47
C ASP A 177 2.93 -12.77 22.74
N ALA A 178 3.22 -11.48 22.60
CA ALA A 178 3.41 -10.56 23.72
C ALA A 178 2.14 -10.38 24.55
N VAL A 179 0.96 -10.39 23.93
CA VAL A 179 -0.33 -10.33 24.65
C VAL A 179 -0.59 -11.65 25.35
N ALA A 180 -0.32 -12.80 24.70
CA ALA A 180 -0.48 -14.13 25.29
C ALA A 180 0.44 -14.34 26.49
N ALA A 181 1.68 -13.82 26.41
CA ALA A 181 2.66 -13.84 27.48
C ALA A 181 2.41 -12.79 28.59
N GLY A 182 1.41 -11.91 28.42
CA GLY A 182 1.11 -10.82 29.38
C GLY A 182 2.14 -9.70 29.41
N VAL A 183 3.07 -9.64 28.45
CA VAL A 183 4.13 -8.63 28.35
C VAL A 183 3.57 -7.29 27.93
N VAL A 184 2.58 -7.32 27.02
CA VAL A 184 1.87 -6.11 26.52
C VAL A 184 0.38 -6.30 26.69
N GLY A 185 -0.28 -5.26 27.23
CA GLY A 185 -1.75 -5.28 27.34
C GLY A 185 -2.42 -5.21 25.96
N ARG A 186 -3.60 -5.84 25.82
CA ARG A 186 -4.39 -5.86 24.56
C ARG A 186 -4.62 -4.47 23.96
N GLU A 187 -4.96 -3.48 24.79
CA GLU A 187 -5.18 -2.10 24.34
C GLU A 187 -3.90 -1.43 23.78
N ASP A 188 -2.76 -1.77 24.34
CA ASP A 188 -1.46 -1.24 23.90
C ASP A 188 -0.99 -1.95 22.63
N ALA A 189 -1.25 -3.26 22.50
CA ALA A 189 -1.02 -4.01 21.26
C ALA A 189 -1.90 -3.46 20.12
N GLU A 190 -3.18 -3.19 20.39
CA GLU A 190 -4.09 -2.53 19.43
C GLU A 190 -3.58 -1.13 19.03
N LEU A 191 -3.11 -0.34 19.98
CA LEU A 191 -2.55 0.98 19.72
C LEU A 191 -1.32 0.91 18.80
N ILE A 192 -0.43 -0.07 19.02
CA ILE A 192 0.72 -0.32 18.15
C ILE A 192 0.25 -0.77 16.77
N ALA A 193 -0.64 -1.75 16.68
CA ALA A 193 -1.17 -2.26 15.41
C ALA A 193 -1.83 -1.12 14.61
N ARG A 194 -2.72 -0.35 15.21
CA ARG A 194 -3.39 0.78 14.54
C ARG A 194 -2.42 1.87 14.10
N SER A 195 -1.40 2.17 14.89
CA SER A 195 -0.45 3.25 14.58
C SER A 195 0.68 2.81 13.64
N ARG A 196 1.20 1.58 13.74
CA ARG A 196 2.36 1.09 12.97
C ARG A 196 1.93 0.33 11.72
N ILE A 197 0.97 -0.58 11.85
CA ILE A 197 0.44 -1.36 10.73
C ILE A 197 -0.67 -0.58 10.03
N GLY A 198 -1.66 -0.09 10.77
CA GLY A 198 -2.77 0.71 10.25
C GLY A 198 -2.43 2.15 9.88
N GLY A 199 -1.26 2.66 10.26
CA GLY A 199 -0.76 4.01 9.94
C GLY A 199 -1.63 5.15 10.46
N GLN A 200 -2.49 4.90 11.43
CA GLN A 200 -3.29 5.94 12.08
C GLN A 200 -2.39 6.85 12.92
N ARG A 201 -2.65 8.15 12.88
CA ARG A 201 -1.91 9.06 13.77
C ARG A 201 -2.37 8.86 15.20
N VAL A 202 -1.41 8.79 16.13
CA VAL A 202 -1.72 8.64 17.55
C VAL A 202 -2.62 9.77 18.07
N ALA A 203 -2.52 10.97 17.49
CA ALA A 203 -3.40 12.09 17.81
C ALA A 203 -4.86 11.82 17.46
N ASP A 204 -5.12 11.16 16.31
CA ASP A 204 -6.47 10.83 15.86
C ASP A 204 -7.06 9.71 16.74
N ILE A 205 -6.24 8.70 17.10
CA ILE A 205 -6.63 7.64 18.05
C ILE A 205 -6.95 8.26 19.44
N ALA A 206 -6.13 9.21 19.89
CA ALA A 206 -6.33 9.89 21.16
C ALA A 206 -7.64 10.68 21.19
N ALA A 207 -7.90 11.46 20.13
CA ALA A 207 -9.15 12.23 19.99
C ALA A 207 -10.38 11.32 20.03
N HIS A 208 -10.32 10.18 19.34
CA HIS A 208 -11.40 9.20 19.31
C HIS A 208 -11.68 8.54 20.69
N ARG A 209 -10.62 8.36 21.48
CA ARG A 209 -10.72 7.78 22.84
C ARG A 209 -10.91 8.82 23.94
N GLY A 210 -11.04 10.10 23.62
CA GLY A 210 -11.13 11.20 24.60
C GLY A 210 -9.88 11.37 25.46
N LEU A 211 -8.72 10.92 24.97
CA LEU A 211 -7.45 10.94 25.68
C LEU A 211 -6.51 12.03 25.13
N ARG A 212 -5.56 12.46 25.96
CA ARG A 212 -4.51 13.39 25.50
C ARG A 212 -3.50 12.64 24.61
N PRO A 213 -3.11 13.17 23.45
CA PRO A 213 -2.13 12.53 22.56
C PRO A 213 -0.83 12.12 23.25
N ARG A 214 -0.33 12.97 24.16
CA ARG A 214 0.89 12.71 24.94
C ARG A 214 0.78 11.43 25.79
N THR A 215 -0.39 11.15 26.33
CA THR A 215 -0.65 9.94 27.14
C THR A 215 -0.55 8.68 26.26
N LEU A 216 -1.17 8.69 25.07
CA LEU A 216 -1.08 7.57 24.14
C LEU A 216 0.32 7.38 23.57
N TRP A 217 1.04 8.47 23.32
CA TRP A 217 2.45 8.40 22.91
C TRP A 217 3.30 7.69 23.96
N ALA A 218 3.17 8.07 25.21
CA ALA A 218 3.92 7.45 26.31
C ALA A 218 3.55 5.98 26.52
N ARG A 219 2.25 5.63 26.37
CA ARG A 219 1.77 4.23 26.42
C ARG A 219 2.39 3.40 25.30
N ARG A 220 2.29 3.88 24.05
CA ARG A 220 2.86 3.20 22.89
C ARG A 220 4.36 2.97 23.04
N GLN A 221 5.11 3.99 23.44
CA GLN A 221 6.56 3.89 23.62
C GLN A 221 6.95 2.85 24.68
N ARG A 222 6.22 2.78 25.79
CA ARG A 222 6.46 1.74 26.82
C ARG A 222 6.18 0.34 26.30
N ALA A 223 5.07 0.17 25.58
CA ALA A 223 4.70 -1.12 24.99
C ALA A 223 5.68 -1.54 23.89
N GLU A 224 6.13 -0.63 23.02
CA GLU A 224 7.17 -0.89 22.03
C GLU A 224 8.50 -1.31 22.68
N SER A 225 8.89 -0.66 23.77
CA SER A 225 10.10 -1.05 24.53
C SER A 225 9.99 -2.45 25.14
N ALA A 226 8.81 -2.83 25.63
CA ALA A 226 8.55 -4.18 26.13
C ALA A 226 8.62 -5.25 25.03
N LEU A 227 8.11 -4.94 23.81
CA LEU A 227 8.22 -5.83 22.65
C LEU A 227 9.68 -6.04 22.21
N VAL A 228 10.49 -4.96 22.20
CA VAL A 228 11.92 -5.06 21.86
C VAL A 228 12.65 -5.95 22.86
N ALA A 229 12.34 -5.83 24.14
CA ALA A 229 12.93 -6.69 25.17
C ALA A 229 12.52 -8.16 25.01
N LEU A 230 11.26 -8.43 24.63
CA LEU A 230 10.76 -9.79 24.34
C LEU A 230 11.43 -10.40 23.09
N ALA A 231 11.62 -9.60 22.03
CA ALA A 231 12.25 -10.08 20.80
C ALA A 231 13.76 -10.33 20.93
N ALA A 232 14.40 -9.81 21.98
CA ALA A 232 15.83 -9.99 22.27
C ALA A 232 16.12 -11.15 23.24
N SER A 233 15.08 -11.81 23.78
CA SER A 233 15.19 -12.93 24.73
C SER A 233 14.95 -14.27 24.04
#